data_db96f001ee48b4cc1f5d3e7a792a5c3c
#
_entry.id   db96f001ee48b4cc1f5d3e7a792a5c3c
#
_cell.length_a   1.000
_cell.length_b   1.000
_cell.length_c   1.000
_cell.angle_alpha   90.00
_cell.angle_beta   90.00
_cell.angle_gamma   90.00
#
_symmetry.space_group_name_H-M   'P 1'
#
loop_
_entity.id
_entity.type
_entity.pdbx_description
1 polymer ?
#
loop_
_entity_poly.entity_id
_entity_poly.type
_entity_poly.pdbx_seq_one_letter_code
_entity_poly.pdbx_strand_id
1 'polypeptide(L)'
;MVSSDTTPPVITLIGEPEVSINVGEEYIDEGATAIDEQDGNLTPFVDDKGTVDAVDTSVPGEYVITYDVVDFAGNAAVQVTRKVSVVALATPWTTWFDETDLSNRPEAERAADADPDNDGMPNLIEYALGGNPLSSDRMILPELEIVNGKLQITLVRLKATFDSKISFKPQVATSLPDEWSEIGIIVEGALKGVSQAQLPDEKPYAQSRYERVRIIADSPVDASSGKQFLRVVVEQTE
;
A
#
# COMPACT_ATOMS: atom_id res chain seq x y z
N MET A 1 -23.98 -31.80 55.59
CA MET A 1 -24.05 -31.95 54.13
C MET A 1 -23.24 -30.80 53.58
N VAL A 2 -22.15 -31.09 52.90
CA VAL A 2 -21.41 -30.05 52.17
C VAL A 2 -22.32 -29.68 50.97
N SER A 3 -22.67 -28.43 50.82
CA SER A 3 -23.40 -27.95 49.64
C SER A 3 -22.53 -28.27 48.40
N SER A 4 -23.10 -28.92 47.40
CA SER A 4 -22.41 -29.10 46.13
C SER A 4 -22.24 -27.72 45.49
N ASP A 5 -21.03 -27.40 45.06
CA ASP A 5 -20.77 -26.19 44.30
C ASP A 5 -21.52 -26.23 42.98
N THR A 6 -22.21 -25.14 42.66
CA THR A 6 -22.95 -24.95 41.40
C THR A 6 -22.69 -23.59 40.79
N THR A 7 -21.71 -22.84 41.32
CA THR A 7 -21.37 -21.49 40.89
C THR A 7 -20.19 -21.58 39.89
N PRO A 8 -20.34 -21.12 38.66
CA PRO A 8 -19.22 -21.14 37.72
C PRO A 8 -18.21 -20.02 38.02
N PRO A 9 -16.94 -20.20 37.66
CA PRO A 9 -15.93 -19.16 37.75
C PRO A 9 -16.24 -17.96 36.86
N VAL A 10 -15.66 -16.82 37.23
CA VAL A 10 -15.74 -15.59 36.44
C VAL A 10 -14.38 -15.30 35.82
N ILE A 11 -14.34 -15.25 34.48
CA ILE A 11 -13.14 -14.86 33.71
C ILE A 11 -13.15 -13.34 33.50
N THR A 12 -11.99 -12.72 33.67
CA THR A 12 -11.78 -11.28 33.39
C THR A 12 -10.52 -11.13 32.56
N LEU A 13 -10.60 -10.46 31.40
CA LEU A 13 -9.45 -10.16 30.56
C LEU A 13 -8.47 -9.25 31.31
N ILE A 14 -7.17 -9.48 31.08
CA ILE A 14 -6.11 -8.52 31.42
C ILE A 14 -5.89 -7.68 30.14
N GLY A 15 -5.96 -6.34 30.26
CA GLY A 15 -5.87 -5.43 29.12
C GLY A 15 -7.14 -5.32 28.28
N GLU A 16 -6.98 -4.83 27.05
CA GLU A 16 -8.10 -4.48 26.18
C GLU A 16 -8.72 -5.71 25.49
N PRO A 17 -10.06 -5.73 25.31
CA PRO A 17 -10.75 -6.82 24.60
C PRO A 17 -10.54 -6.79 23.09
N GLU A 18 -10.13 -5.63 22.53
CA GLU A 18 -9.81 -5.46 21.12
C GLU A 18 -8.43 -4.83 21.00
N VAL A 19 -7.54 -5.48 20.25
CA VAL A 19 -6.16 -5.04 20.01
C VAL A 19 -5.93 -4.92 18.51
N SER A 20 -5.26 -3.86 18.07
CA SER A 20 -4.84 -3.67 16.68
C SER A 20 -3.32 -3.55 16.62
N ILE A 21 -2.71 -4.36 15.76
CA ILE A 21 -1.26 -4.37 15.49
C ILE A 21 -1.00 -4.33 13.99
N ASN A 22 0.17 -3.86 13.57
CA ASN A 22 0.55 -3.91 12.15
C ASN A 22 1.14 -5.29 11.79
N VAL A 23 1.04 -5.65 10.52
CA VAL A 23 1.72 -6.84 9.98
C VAL A 23 3.19 -6.81 10.35
N GLY A 24 3.68 -7.93 10.90
CA GLY A 24 5.07 -8.13 11.33
C GLY A 24 5.40 -7.59 12.72
N GLU A 25 4.47 -6.94 13.42
CA GLU A 25 4.65 -6.59 14.83
C GLU A 25 4.48 -7.84 15.70
N GLU A 26 5.26 -7.92 16.77
CA GLU A 26 5.11 -8.99 17.75
C GLU A 26 3.83 -8.80 18.56
N TYR A 27 3.03 -9.85 18.67
CA TYR A 27 1.86 -9.87 19.54
C TYR A 27 2.17 -10.70 20.79
N ILE A 28 1.97 -10.09 21.94
CA ILE A 28 2.07 -10.77 23.25
C ILE A 28 0.72 -10.67 23.93
N ASP A 29 0.07 -11.80 24.14
CA ASP A 29 -1.20 -11.83 24.82
C ASP A 29 -1.04 -11.56 26.32
N GLU A 30 -1.86 -10.64 26.86
CA GLU A 30 -1.85 -10.31 28.28
C GLU A 30 -2.61 -11.36 29.13
N GLY A 31 -3.42 -12.22 28.48
CA GLY A 31 -4.16 -13.27 29.12
C GLY A 31 -5.44 -12.83 29.84
N ALA A 32 -5.90 -13.67 30.74
CA ALA A 32 -7.09 -13.44 31.55
C ALA A 32 -6.90 -13.99 32.97
N THR A 33 -7.65 -13.48 33.92
CA THR A 33 -7.77 -14.02 35.26
C THR A 33 -9.10 -14.79 35.44
N ALA A 34 -9.15 -15.75 36.36
CA ALA A 34 -10.36 -16.44 36.70
C ALA A 34 -10.48 -16.59 38.21
N ILE A 35 -11.63 -16.23 38.74
CA ILE A 35 -11.94 -16.33 40.19
C ILE A 35 -13.27 -17.07 40.37
N ASP A 36 -13.27 -17.99 41.33
CA ASP A 36 -14.46 -18.69 41.79
C ASP A 36 -14.72 -18.39 43.27
N GLU A 37 -16.00 -18.43 43.69
CA GLU A 37 -16.37 -18.11 45.05
C GLU A 37 -15.90 -19.19 46.04
N GLN A 38 -15.93 -20.46 45.65
CA GLN A 38 -15.60 -21.61 46.52
C GLN A 38 -14.16 -22.10 46.30
N ASP A 39 -13.72 -22.15 45.04
CA ASP A 39 -12.42 -22.67 44.65
C ASP A 39 -11.30 -21.57 44.61
N GLY A 40 -11.71 -20.30 44.67
CA GLY A 40 -10.78 -19.17 44.74
C GLY A 40 -10.15 -18.83 43.37
N ASN A 41 -8.83 -18.69 43.35
CA ASN A 41 -8.11 -18.28 42.17
C ASN A 41 -7.84 -19.44 41.19
N LEU A 42 -8.55 -19.45 40.09
CA LEU A 42 -8.45 -20.42 39.01
C LEU A 42 -7.68 -19.91 37.77
N THR A 43 -7.05 -18.74 37.87
CA THR A 43 -6.22 -18.17 36.79
C THR A 43 -5.22 -19.15 36.19
N PRO A 44 -4.49 -20.01 36.97
CA PRO A 44 -3.55 -20.97 36.39
C PRO A 44 -4.19 -22.08 35.54
N PHE A 45 -5.51 -22.18 35.54
CA PHE A 45 -6.29 -23.20 34.82
C PHE A 45 -7.08 -22.61 33.64
N VAL A 46 -6.92 -21.30 33.35
CA VAL A 46 -7.47 -20.68 32.16
C VAL A 46 -6.82 -21.30 30.94
N ASP A 47 -7.63 -21.77 29.99
CA ASP A 47 -7.21 -22.44 28.77
C ASP A 47 -7.66 -21.61 27.57
N ASP A 48 -6.72 -21.21 26.71
CA ASP A 48 -6.99 -20.47 25.48
C ASP A 48 -7.21 -21.38 24.25
N LYS A 49 -7.18 -22.70 24.44
CA LYS A 49 -7.36 -23.72 23.39
C LYS A 49 -6.36 -23.60 22.24
N GLY A 50 -5.20 -22.97 22.46
CA GLY A 50 -4.20 -22.70 21.45
C GLY A 50 -4.60 -21.58 20.48
N THR A 51 -5.60 -20.76 20.81
CA THR A 51 -6.03 -19.65 19.95
C THR A 51 -5.06 -18.48 20.00
N VAL A 52 -4.26 -18.33 21.06
CA VAL A 52 -3.14 -17.38 21.11
C VAL A 52 -2.08 -17.73 20.07
N ASP A 53 -1.68 -19.00 19.99
CA ASP A 53 -0.69 -19.51 19.04
C ASP A 53 -1.18 -19.45 17.57
N ALA A 54 -2.49 -19.34 17.37
CA ALA A 54 -3.10 -19.22 16.05
C ALA A 54 -3.06 -17.79 15.48
N VAL A 55 -2.64 -16.79 16.27
CA VAL A 55 -2.48 -15.41 15.79
C VAL A 55 -1.26 -15.33 14.89
N ASP A 56 -1.47 -15.27 13.57
CA ASP A 56 -0.41 -15.09 12.60
C ASP A 56 -0.22 -13.58 12.28
N THR A 57 0.76 -12.96 12.91
CA THR A 57 1.06 -11.54 12.71
C THR A 57 1.65 -11.21 11.35
N SER A 58 2.03 -12.21 10.56
CA SER A 58 2.50 -12.01 9.18
C SER A 58 1.37 -11.85 8.15
N VAL A 59 0.15 -12.21 8.54
CA VAL A 59 -1.02 -12.20 7.66
C VAL A 59 -2.07 -11.23 8.17
N PRO A 60 -2.48 -10.21 7.37
CA PRO A 60 -3.59 -9.32 7.74
C PRO A 60 -4.87 -10.10 7.96
N GLY A 61 -5.59 -9.78 9.03
CA GLY A 61 -6.85 -10.46 9.34
C GLY A 61 -7.32 -10.20 10.75
N GLU A 62 -8.48 -10.77 11.08
CA GLU A 62 -9.03 -10.77 12.43
C GLU A 62 -8.86 -12.14 13.06
N TYR A 63 -8.25 -12.17 14.23
CA TYR A 63 -8.02 -13.36 15.04
C TYR A 63 -8.80 -13.23 16.34
N VAL A 64 -9.39 -14.33 16.78
CA VAL A 64 -10.17 -14.36 18.02
C VAL A 64 -9.50 -15.32 18.98
N ILE A 65 -9.04 -14.80 20.11
CA ILE A 65 -8.54 -15.58 21.23
C ILE A 65 -9.71 -15.88 22.17
N THR A 66 -9.82 -17.11 22.63
CA THR A 66 -10.87 -17.57 23.54
C THR A 66 -10.25 -17.97 24.88
N TYR A 67 -10.95 -17.70 25.97
CA TYR A 67 -10.54 -18.11 27.32
C TYR A 67 -11.66 -18.89 27.98
N ASP A 68 -11.31 -20.09 28.39
CA ASP A 68 -12.20 -21.02 29.05
C ASP A 68 -11.61 -21.48 30.39
N VAL A 69 -12.44 -21.77 31.36
CA VAL A 69 -12.06 -22.42 32.63
C VAL A 69 -13.23 -23.16 33.20
N VAL A 70 -12.95 -24.23 33.94
CA VAL A 70 -13.93 -25.03 34.66
C VAL A 70 -13.44 -25.15 36.10
N ASP A 71 -14.33 -25.06 37.10
CA ASP A 71 -14.00 -25.25 38.51
C ASP A 71 -13.79 -26.73 38.87
N PHE A 72 -13.42 -27.02 40.10
CA PHE A 72 -13.23 -28.41 40.56
C PHE A 72 -14.54 -29.21 40.75
N ALA A 73 -15.67 -28.54 40.76
CA ALA A 73 -17.00 -29.17 40.79
C ALA A 73 -17.55 -29.46 39.36
N GLY A 74 -16.93 -28.94 38.31
CA GLY A 74 -17.31 -29.15 36.91
C GLY A 74 -18.19 -28.04 36.33
N ASN A 75 -18.35 -26.88 37.01
CA ASN A 75 -19.06 -25.74 36.45
C ASN A 75 -18.15 -24.94 35.51
N ALA A 76 -18.59 -24.77 34.27
CA ALA A 76 -17.82 -24.01 33.26
C ALA A 76 -18.13 -22.53 33.35
N ALA A 77 -17.10 -21.70 33.28
CA ALA A 77 -17.23 -20.25 33.12
C ALA A 77 -17.91 -19.88 31.81
N VAL A 78 -18.49 -18.70 31.75
CA VAL A 78 -18.84 -18.09 30.47
C VAL A 78 -17.55 -17.75 29.73
N GLN A 79 -17.39 -18.26 28.52
CA GLN A 79 -16.23 -18.00 27.67
C GLN A 79 -16.06 -16.48 27.43
N VAL A 80 -14.83 -16.01 27.53
CA VAL A 80 -14.47 -14.64 27.23
C VAL A 80 -13.53 -14.65 26.00
N THR A 81 -13.60 -13.61 25.19
CA THR A 81 -12.82 -13.53 23.95
C THR A 81 -12.06 -12.20 23.85
N ARG A 82 -10.89 -12.24 23.21
CA ARG A 82 -10.15 -11.07 22.74
C ARG A 82 -10.05 -11.11 21.23
N LYS A 83 -10.32 -9.98 20.58
CA LYS A 83 -10.14 -9.79 19.14
C LYS A 83 -8.79 -9.13 18.87
N VAL A 84 -7.97 -9.75 18.00
CA VAL A 84 -6.72 -9.20 17.52
C VAL A 84 -6.85 -8.91 16.04
N SER A 85 -6.71 -7.63 15.66
CA SER A 85 -6.75 -7.19 14.27
C SER A 85 -5.33 -6.95 13.77
N VAL A 86 -4.84 -7.79 12.87
CA VAL A 86 -3.56 -7.58 12.18
C VAL A 86 -3.82 -6.75 10.94
N VAL A 87 -3.28 -5.53 10.90
CA VAL A 87 -3.55 -4.53 9.86
C VAL A 87 -2.38 -4.47 8.88
N ALA A 88 -2.67 -4.51 7.58
CA ALA A 88 -1.65 -4.31 6.57
C ALA A 88 -1.04 -2.90 6.68
N LEU A 89 0.27 -2.80 6.50
CA LEU A 89 0.94 -1.50 6.42
C LEU A 89 0.44 -0.73 5.21
N ALA A 90 0.05 0.52 5.43
CA ALA A 90 -0.28 1.41 4.32
C ALA A 90 0.96 1.62 3.46
N THR A 91 0.84 1.35 2.17
CA THR A 91 1.86 1.64 1.17
C THR A 91 1.59 3.01 0.54
N PRO A 92 2.57 3.65 -0.12
CA PRO A 92 2.30 4.87 -0.87
C PRO A 92 1.18 4.70 -1.90
N TRP A 93 1.09 3.53 -2.53
CA TRP A 93 0.02 3.15 -3.46
C TRP A 93 -1.37 3.11 -2.80
N THR A 94 -1.51 2.44 -1.64
CA THR A 94 -2.79 2.37 -0.93
C THR A 94 -3.18 3.70 -0.29
N THR A 95 -2.21 4.50 0.16
CA THR A 95 -2.45 5.86 0.65
C THR A 95 -3.01 6.76 -0.46
N TRP A 96 -2.54 6.61 -1.70
CA TRP A 96 -3.07 7.34 -2.84
C TRP A 96 -4.54 7.00 -3.12
N PHE A 97 -4.98 5.76 -2.85
CA PHE A 97 -6.40 5.39 -2.95
C PHE A 97 -7.28 6.24 -2.03
N ASP A 98 -6.84 6.46 -0.79
CA ASP A 98 -7.60 7.25 0.18
C ASP A 98 -7.62 8.73 -0.20
N GLU A 99 -6.51 9.24 -0.74
CA GLU A 99 -6.38 10.63 -1.19
C GLU A 99 -7.23 10.95 -2.43
N THR A 100 -7.55 9.94 -3.24
CA THR A 100 -8.32 10.06 -4.49
C THR A 100 -9.73 9.50 -4.40
N ASP A 101 -10.18 9.07 -3.21
CA ASP A 101 -11.44 8.35 -2.98
C ASP A 101 -11.56 6.99 -3.71
N LEU A 102 -10.47 6.49 -4.28
CA LEU A 102 -10.43 5.20 -4.97
C LEU A 102 -10.64 4.03 -4.00
N SER A 103 -10.28 4.19 -2.71
CA SER A 103 -10.53 3.20 -1.65
C SER A 103 -12.01 2.85 -1.49
N ASN A 104 -12.92 3.79 -1.82
CA ASN A 104 -14.37 3.60 -1.75
C ASN A 104 -14.96 2.88 -2.99
N ARG A 105 -14.12 2.55 -3.98
CA ARG A 105 -14.54 1.88 -5.22
C ARG A 105 -14.38 0.35 -5.10
N PRO A 106 -15.13 -0.42 -5.91
CA PRO A 106 -14.94 -1.88 -5.99
C PRO A 106 -13.48 -2.27 -6.23
N GLU A 107 -13.06 -3.42 -5.72
CA GLU A 107 -11.69 -3.92 -5.85
C GLU A 107 -11.20 -3.97 -7.30
N ALA A 108 -12.08 -4.37 -8.23
CA ALA A 108 -11.76 -4.41 -9.66
C ALA A 108 -11.40 -3.05 -10.27
N GLU A 109 -11.92 -1.95 -9.70
CA GLU A 109 -11.62 -0.58 -10.14
C GLU A 109 -10.33 -0.04 -9.48
N ARG A 110 -9.78 -0.73 -8.48
CA ARG A 110 -8.53 -0.38 -7.79
C ARG A 110 -7.31 -1.08 -8.36
N ALA A 111 -7.48 -1.97 -9.33
CA ALA A 111 -6.38 -2.65 -10.00
C ALA A 111 -5.48 -1.66 -10.75
N ALA A 112 -4.19 -1.98 -10.87
CA ALA A 112 -3.20 -1.10 -11.50
C ALA A 112 -3.51 -0.80 -12.98
N ASP A 113 -4.16 -1.73 -13.67
CA ASP A 113 -4.56 -1.65 -15.07
C ASP A 113 -6.03 -1.18 -15.26
N ALA A 114 -6.75 -0.92 -14.17
CA ALA A 114 -8.10 -0.39 -14.25
C ALA A 114 -8.09 1.10 -14.63
N ASP A 115 -9.13 1.53 -15.35
CA ASP A 115 -9.37 2.90 -15.81
C ASP A 115 -10.82 3.28 -15.44
N PRO A 116 -11.04 3.72 -14.18
CA PRO A 116 -12.40 3.91 -13.65
C PRO A 116 -13.17 5.08 -14.28
N ASP A 117 -12.49 6.13 -14.75
CA ASP A 117 -13.10 7.30 -15.37
C ASP A 117 -13.13 7.23 -16.90
N ASN A 118 -12.52 6.19 -17.49
CA ASN A 118 -12.47 5.88 -18.91
C ASN A 118 -11.82 6.98 -19.77
N ASP A 119 -10.78 7.63 -19.27
CA ASP A 119 -10.03 8.63 -20.00
C ASP A 119 -8.87 8.05 -20.85
N GLY A 120 -8.60 6.76 -20.69
CA GLY A 120 -7.57 6.00 -21.37
C GLY A 120 -6.26 5.89 -20.58
N MET A 121 -6.22 6.37 -19.33
CA MET A 121 -5.08 6.24 -18.43
C MET A 121 -5.39 5.27 -17.28
N PRO A 122 -4.71 4.11 -17.20
CA PRO A 122 -4.85 3.22 -16.08
C PRO A 122 -4.36 3.83 -14.76
N ASN A 123 -4.92 3.39 -13.64
CA ASN A 123 -4.57 3.83 -12.29
C ASN A 123 -3.06 3.90 -12.03
N LEU A 124 -2.28 2.92 -12.52
CA LEU A 124 -0.82 2.92 -12.37
C LEU A 124 -0.16 4.12 -13.06
N ILE A 125 -0.65 4.48 -14.24
CA ILE A 125 -0.12 5.63 -15.00
C ILE A 125 -0.49 6.94 -14.29
N GLU A 126 -1.72 7.05 -13.80
CA GLU A 126 -2.15 8.23 -13.07
C GLU A 126 -1.39 8.41 -11.76
N TYR A 127 -1.24 7.34 -10.97
CA TYR A 127 -0.40 7.36 -9.78
C TYR A 127 1.02 7.81 -10.09
N ALA A 128 1.61 7.25 -11.13
CA ALA A 128 2.99 7.52 -11.51
C ALA A 128 3.20 8.95 -12.04
N LEU A 129 2.21 9.52 -12.72
CA LEU A 129 2.27 10.85 -13.33
C LEU A 129 1.55 11.95 -12.51
N GLY A 130 0.83 11.57 -11.47
CA GLY A 130 0.09 12.48 -10.58
C GLY A 130 -1.30 12.85 -11.09
N GLY A 131 -1.98 11.93 -11.76
CA GLY A 131 -3.38 12.05 -12.17
C GLY A 131 -4.38 11.75 -11.06
N ASN A 132 -5.65 11.80 -11.43
CA ASN A 132 -6.77 11.46 -10.56
C ASN A 132 -7.61 10.36 -11.21
N PRO A 133 -7.68 9.14 -10.66
CA PRO A 133 -8.29 7.96 -11.26
C PRO A 133 -9.83 8.05 -11.38
N LEU A 134 -10.43 9.10 -10.85
CA LEU A 134 -11.87 9.33 -10.88
C LEU A 134 -12.27 10.60 -11.64
N SER A 135 -11.31 11.25 -12.32
CA SER A 135 -11.56 12.51 -13.03
C SER A 135 -10.69 12.61 -14.27
N SER A 136 -11.28 12.45 -15.43
CA SER A 136 -10.62 12.56 -16.74
C SER A 136 -9.76 13.83 -16.82
N ASP A 137 -8.45 13.65 -16.80
CA ASP A 137 -7.49 14.71 -16.63
C ASP A 137 -6.29 14.51 -17.58
N ARG A 138 -6.34 15.23 -18.69
CA ARG A 138 -5.28 15.20 -19.71
C ARG A 138 -4.11 16.12 -19.41
N MET A 139 -4.11 16.81 -18.29
CA MET A 139 -3.06 17.77 -17.94
C MET A 139 -1.75 17.09 -17.54
N ILE A 140 -1.80 15.80 -17.23
CA ILE A 140 -0.60 15.01 -16.88
C ILE A 140 0.09 14.39 -18.10
N LEU A 141 -0.48 14.53 -19.29
CA LEU A 141 0.12 13.96 -20.50
C LEU A 141 1.50 14.55 -20.78
N PRO A 142 2.48 13.70 -21.17
CA PRO A 142 3.79 14.16 -21.54
C PRO A 142 3.77 15.14 -22.73
N GLU A 143 4.55 16.19 -22.64
CA GLU A 143 4.74 17.13 -23.74
C GLU A 143 5.91 16.67 -24.62
N LEU A 144 5.61 16.46 -25.91
CA LEU A 144 6.60 16.03 -26.91
C LEU A 144 7.01 17.21 -27.79
N GLU A 145 8.31 17.43 -27.93
CA GLU A 145 8.86 18.47 -28.80
C GLU A 145 10.18 18.04 -29.47
N ILE A 146 10.60 18.79 -30.50
CA ILE A 146 11.92 18.66 -31.09
C ILE A 146 12.70 19.95 -30.81
N VAL A 147 13.78 19.84 -30.04
CA VAL A 147 14.63 20.97 -29.69
C VAL A 147 16.06 20.71 -30.18
N ASN A 148 16.62 21.64 -30.96
CA ASN A 148 17.94 21.49 -31.56
C ASN A 148 18.14 20.18 -32.34
N GLY A 149 17.07 19.72 -33.02
CA GLY A 149 17.08 18.50 -33.82
C GLY A 149 16.98 17.21 -32.99
N LYS A 150 16.79 17.26 -31.66
CA LYS A 150 16.61 16.11 -30.77
C LYS A 150 15.18 16.01 -30.30
N LEU A 151 14.65 14.80 -30.28
CA LEU A 151 13.34 14.50 -29.72
C LEU A 151 13.43 14.56 -28.21
N GLN A 152 12.50 15.25 -27.57
CA GLN A 152 12.41 15.29 -26.11
C GLN A 152 10.97 15.19 -25.63
N ILE A 153 10.80 14.60 -24.44
CA ILE A 153 9.54 14.53 -23.69
C ILE A 153 9.75 15.23 -22.35
N THR A 154 8.87 16.15 -22.03
CA THR A 154 8.76 16.70 -20.66
C THR A 154 7.56 16.06 -19.97
N LEU A 155 7.77 15.48 -18.79
CA LEU A 155 6.71 14.85 -18.02
C LEU A 155 6.90 15.08 -16.52
N VAL A 156 5.82 14.99 -15.77
CA VAL A 156 5.85 14.85 -14.31
C VAL A 156 5.91 13.35 -13.98
N ARG A 157 6.67 12.99 -12.97
CA ARG A 157 6.73 11.61 -12.47
C ARG A 157 6.86 11.56 -10.95
N LEU A 158 6.43 10.44 -10.39
CA LEU A 158 6.66 10.12 -8.98
C LEU A 158 8.17 9.95 -8.73
N LYS A 159 8.67 10.49 -7.62
CA LYS A 159 10.07 10.32 -7.22
C LYS A 159 10.31 8.90 -6.71
N ALA A 160 11.37 8.26 -7.15
CA ALA A 160 11.79 6.94 -6.65
C ALA A 160 12.10 6.95 -5.14
N THR A 161 12.41 8.11 -4.56
CA THR A 161 12.59 8.28 -3.11
C THR A 161 11.28 8.24 -2.33
N PHE A 162 10.15 8.44 -3.01
CA PHE A 162 8.82 8.35 -2.40
C PHE A 162 8.26 6.93 -2.51
N ASP A 163 8.30 6.35 -3.70
CA ASP A 163 7.91 4.95 -3.92
C ASP A 163 8.94 4.26 -4.82
N SER A 164 9.77 3.41 -4.21
CA SER A 164 10.82 2.67 -4.91
C SER A 164 10.30 1.52 -5.76
N LYS A 165 9.03 1.16 -5.61
CA LYS A 165 8.39 0.11 -6.43
C LYS A 165 7.96 0.63 -7.81
N ILE A 166 7.92 1.93 -8.02
CA ILE A 166 7.59 2.53 -9.31
C ILE A 166 8.88 2.90 -10.05
N SER A 167 9.03 2.36 -11.23
CA SER A 167 10.17 2.66 -12.11
C SER A 167 9.72 3.28 -13.42
N PHE A 168 10.54 4.19 -13.93
CA PHE A 168 10.35 4.84 -15.21
C PHE A 168 11.52 4.47 -16.12
N LYS A 169 11.22 3.79 -17.22
CA LYS A 169 12.20 3.36 -18.24
C LYS A 169 11.98 4.10 -19.54
N PRO A 170 12.68 5.21 -19.77
CA PRO A 170 12.65 5.90 -21.06
C PRO A 170 13.39 5.06 -22.10
N GLN A 171 12.81 4.96 -23.29
CA GLN A 171 13.34 4.15 -24.39
C GLN A 171 13.22 4.87 -25.73
N VAL A 172 14.22 4.70 -26.60
CA VAL A 172 14.28 5.26 -27.93
C VAL A 172 14.34 4.15 -28.98
N ALA A 173 13.71 4.38 -30.13
CA ALA A 173 13.84 3.54 -31.33
C ALA A 173 13.92 4.40 -32.58
N THR A 174 14.55 3.89 -33.65
CA THR A 174 14.64 4.57 -34.96
C THR A 174 13.67 3.97 -35.97
N SER A 175 13.11 2.79 -35.69
CA SER A 175 12.06 2.16 -36.49
C SER A 175 11.09 1.38 -35.59
N LEU A 176 9.90 1.06 -36.10
CA LEU A 176 8.90 0.22 -35.44
C LEU A 176 8.59 -0.99 -36.35
N PRO A 177 8.48 -2.19 -35.81
CA PRO A 177 8.37 -2.58 -34.38
C PRO A 177 9.71 -2.89 -33.71
N ASP A 178 10.79 -2.31 -34.10
CA ASP A 178 12.15 -2.63 -33.69
C ASP A 178 12.43 -2.59 -32.19
N GLU A 179 13.65 -3.01 -31.84
CA GLU A 179 14.13 -3.06 -30.46
C GLU A 179 14.22 -1.66 -29.85
N TRP A 180 13.54 -1.48 -28.75
CA TRP A 180 13.61 -0.29 -27.92
C TRP A 180 14.90 -0.32 -27.07
N SER A 181 15.63 0.79 -27.05
CA SER A 181 16.90 0.93 -26.32
C SER A 181 16.78 1.98 -25.22
N GLU A 182 17.35 1.70 -24.06
CA GLU A 182 17.56 2.67 -23.00
C GLU A 182 18.88 3.44 -23.16
N ILE A 183 19.70 3.06 -24.13
CA ILE A 183 20.97 3.70 -24.46
C ILE A 183 20.70 4.94 -25.34
N GLY A 184 21.47 5.99 -25.13
CA GLY A 184 21.32 7.24 -25.90
C GLY A 184 20.17 8.11 -25.40
N ILE A 185 19.89 8.08 -24.11
CA ILE A 185 18.88 8.88 -23.44
C ILE A 185 19.53 9.73 -22.35
N ILE A 186 19.18 11.00 -22.29
CA ILE A 186 19.56 11.92 -21.23
C ILE A 186 18.29 12.27 -20.43
N VAL A 187 18.36 12.17 -19.11
CA VAL A 187 17.29 12.61 -18.21
C VAL A 187 17.78 13.82 -17.43
N GLU A 188 17.06 14.92 -17.56
CA GLU A 188 17.33 16.17 -16.86
C GLU A 188 16.17 16.50 -15.91
N GLY A 189 16.49 17.03 -14.73
CA GLY A 189 15.52 17.47 -13.72
C GLY A 189 15.80 18.89 -13.24
N ALA A 190 15.42 19.18 -12.00
CA ALA A 190 15.54 20.51 -11.38
C ALA A 190 16.96 21.12 -11.48
N LEU A 191 18.01 20.31 -11.29
CA LEU A 191 19.41 20.75 -11.36
C LEU A 191 19.85 21.20 -12.75
N LYS A 192 19.12 20.87 -13.78
CA LYS A 192 19.34 21.28 -15.19
C LYS A 192 18.34 22.34 -15.66
N GLY A 193 17.68 23.02 -14.72
CA GLY A 193 16.77 24.12 -15.02
C GLY A 193 15.37 23.70 -15.50
N VAL A 194 14.99 22.42 -15.36
CA VAL A 194 13.61 22.00 -15.61
C VAL A 194 12.71 22.57 -14.52
N SER A 195 11.69 23.33 -14.91
CA SER A 195 10.77 23.99 -13.98
C SER A 195 10.03 22.97 -13.11
N GLN A 196 10.03 23.17 -11.81
CA GLN A 196 9.30 22.37 -10.82
C GLN A 196 8.05 23.10 -10.29
N ALA A 197 7.53 24.06 -11.04
CA ALA A 197 6.28 24.74 -10.68
C ALA A 197 5.06 23.86 -10.96
N GLN A 198 3.99 24.05 -10.19
CA GLN A 198 2.70 23.39 -10.40
C GLN A 198 2.83 21.87 -10.48
N LEU A 199 3.46 21.25 -9.46
CA LEU A 199 3.47 19.79 -9.32
C LEU A 199 2.08 19.30 -8.87
N PRO A 200 1.69 18.04 -9.19
CA PRO A 200 0.34 17.54 -8.99
C PRO A 200 -0.19 17.61 -7.56
N ASP A 201 0.67 17.45 -6.57
CA ASP A 201 0.30 17.52 -5.16
C ASP A 201 0.35 18.95 -4.58
N GLU A 202 0.48 19.96 -5.44
CA GLU A 202 0.52 21.40 -5.08
C GLU A 202 1.56 21.78 -4.03
N LYS A 203 2.55 20.93 -3.80
CA LYS A 203 3.62 21.15 -2.82
C LYS A 203 4.88 21.71 -3.49
N PRO A 204 5.67 22.51 -2.77
CA PRO A 204 7.00 22.88 -3.23
C PRO A 204 7.84 21.63 -3.55
N TYR A 205 8.71 21.70 -4.56
CA TYR A 205 9.52 20.57 -5.03
C TYR A 205 10.18 19.75 -3.91
N ALA A 206 10.71 20.40 -2.89
CA ALA A 206 11.37 19.70 -1.79
C ALA A 206 10.43 18.81 -0.97
N GLN A 207 9.12 19.13 -0.95
CA GLN A 207 8.09 18.42 -0.19
C GLN A 207 7.16 17.60 -1.09
N SER A 208 7.19 17.84 -2.41
CA SER A 208 6.37 17.13 -3.38
C SER A 208 6.84 15.69 -3.54
N ARG A 209 5.89 14.79 -3.69
CA ARG A 209 6.13 13.40 -4.12
C ARG A 209 6.58 13.32 -5.58
N TYR A 210 6.28 14.34 -6.36
CA TYR A 210 6.50 14.40 -7.80
C TYR A 210 7.67 15.31 -8.16
N GLU A 211 8.22 15.07 -9.34
CA GLU A 211 9.20 15.91 -9.99
C GLU A 211 8.88 16.04 -11.48
N ARG A 212 9.24 17.17 -12.09
CA ARG A 212 9.20 17.30 -13.56
C ARG A 212 10.58 17.01 -14.12
N VAL A 213 10.61 16.13 -15.11
CA VAL A 213 11.84 15.76 -15.83
C VAL A 213 11.68 15.98 -17.32
N ARG A 214 12.82 16.20 -17.98
CA ARG A 214 12.96 16.23 -19.43
C ARG A 214 13.78 15.01 -19.84
N ILE A 215 13.26 14.24 -20.77
CA ILE A 215 13.89 13.05 -21.33
C ILE A 215 14.25 13.39 -22.77
N ILE A 216 15.52 13.30 -23.13
CA ILE A 216 16.07 13.73 -24.41
C ILE A 216 16.69 12.51 -25.07
N ALA A 217 16.31 12.23 -26.32
CA ALA A 217 17.06 11.31 -27.17
C ALA A 217 18.41 11.95 -27.52
N ASP A 218 19.53 11.31 -27.17
CA ASP A 218 20.86 11.90 -27.32
C ASP A 218 21.27 12.07 -28.81
N SER A 219 20.78 11.19 -29.68
CA SER A 219 20.93 11.29 -31.11
C SER A 219 19.93 12.27 -31.73
N PRO A 220 20.31 13.08 -32.69
CA PRO A 220 19.35 13.89 -33.46
C PRO A 220 18.36 12.99 -34.21
N VAL A 221 17.16 13.51 -34.50
CA VAL A 221 16.23 12.86 -35.42
C VAL A 221 16.98 12.66 -36.76
N ASP A 222 17.05 11.40 -37.19
CA ASP A 222 17.79 11.07 -38.42
C ASP A 222 17.20 11.82 -39.63
N ALA A 223 18.02 12.71 -40.22
CA ALA A 223 17.62 13.49 -41.37
C ALA A 223 17.37 12.62 -42.63
N SER A 224 17.88 11.39 -42.67
CA SER A 224 17.73 10.48 -43.82
C SER A 224 16.44 9.63 -43.71
N SER A 225 16.09 9.18 -42.53
CA SER A 225 14.84 8.40 -42.27
C SER A 225 13.71 9.30 -41.76
N GLY A 226 14.04 10.43 -41.13
CA GLY A 226 13.07 11.37 -40.55
C GLY A 226 12.26 10.78 -39.37
N LYS A 227 12.69 9.61 -38.85
CA LYS A 227 11.91 8.88 -37.82
C LYS A 227 12.78 8.64 -36.60
N GLN A 228 12.24 9.01 -35.47
CA GLN A 228 12.72 8.65 -34.15
C GLN A 228 11.51 8.54 -33.22
N PHE A 229 11.51 7.55 -32.36
CA PHE A 229 10.44 7.29 -31.42
C PHE A 229 11.01 7.35 -30.01
N LEU A 230 10.25 7.92 -29.10
CA LEU A 230 10.59 8.01 -27.69
C LEU A 230 9.36 7.59 -26.88
N ARG A 231 9.55 6.72 -25.92
CA ARG A 231 8.50 6.31 -24.99
C ARG A 231 9.04 6.24 -23.57
N VAL A 232 8.13 6.24 -22.62
CA VAL A 232 8.44 5.95 -21.21
C VAL A 232 7.57 4.78 -20.78
N VAL A 233 8.21 3.73 -20.28
CA VAL A 233 7.52 2.59 -19.71
C VAL A 233 7.46 2.80 -18.20
N VAL A 234 6.29 2.66 -17.62
CA VAL A 234 6.09 2.68 -16.17
C VAL A 234 5.85 1.25 -15.72
N GLU A 235 6.62 0.82 -14.74
CA GLU A 235 6.51 -0.51 -14.17
C GLU A 235 6.37 -0.44 -12.65
N GLN A 236 5.54 -1.32 -12.10
CA GLN A 236 5.45 -1.56 -10.67
C GLN A 236 6.09 -2.91 -10.36
N THR A 237 6.99 -2.94 -9.38
CA THR A 237 7.57 -4.18 -8.85
C THR A 237 6.80 -4.63 -7.60
N GLU A 238 6.73 -5.92 -7.40
CA GLU A 238 6.10 -6.52 -6.23
C GLU A 238 6.81 -6.20 -4.90
#